data_5f93692a61b0e554235c4f10ce27bab6
#
_entry.id   5f93692a61b0e554235c4f10ce27bab6
#
_cell.length_a   1.000
_cell.length_b   1.000
_cell.length_c   1.000
_cell.angle_alpha   90.00
_cell.angle_beta   90.00
_cell.angle_gamma   90.00
#
_symmetry.space_group_name_H-M   'P 1'
#
loop_
_entity.id
_entity.type
_entity.pdbx_description
1 polymer ?
#
loop_
_entity_poly.entity_id
_entity_poly.type
_entity_poly.pdbx_seq_one_letter_code
_entity_poly.pdbx_strand_id
1 'polypeptide(L)'
;LPPQSLAASLSENGTSLVTPIFFSEELNTQKLEANLEEIREYTKEVADINPYDTENLEDDVLHARFSGPVGISVDATSLFESADFKLMVATVIIILAILLIIYRSPILALIPIVVVGIAFLVVSPLLGFMAESGWIDKDAQAIAIMIVLLFGAGTDYCIFLITKYRDRLLEESNKFKALAEAVRDSAGAIFMSGFTVVIGLATLALADYGSFQRFAVPFSFGVLLTMIAVLTLLPAVLAILGRFAFWPFIPRTEEEDRAHAEK
;
A
#
# COMPACT_ATOMS: atom_id res chain seq x y z
N LEU A 1 21.39 -29.66 25.68
CA LEU A 1 20.59 -29.55 26.93
C LEU A 1 20.97 -30.72 27.87
N PRO A 2 21.13 -30.51 29.19
CA PRO A 2 21.34 -31.62 30.13
C PRO A 2 20.12 -32.57 30.13
N PRO A 3 20.31 -33.88 30.37
CA PRO A 3 19.20 -34.86 30.31
C PRO A 3 18.01 -34.56 31.23
N GLN A 4 18.25 -33.86 32.33
CA GLN A 4 17.19 -33.46 33.28
C GLN A 4 16.31 -32.32 32.75
N SER A 5 16.85 -31.40 31.94
CA SER A 5 16.07 -30.33 31.31
C SER A 5 15.28 -30.81 30.11
N LEU A 6 15.77 -31.82 29.40
CA LEU A 6 15.04 -32.52 28.35
C LEU A 6 13.78 -33.20 28.87
N ALA A 7 13.88 -33.91 30.00
CA ALA A 7 12.72 -34.56 30.60
C ALA A 7 11.65 -33.60 31.09
N ALA A 8 12.04 -32.39 31.51
CA ALA A 8 11.11 -31.36 31.95
C ALA A 8 10.40 -30.64 30.77
N SER A 9 10.95 -30.76 29.56
CA SER A 9 10.42 -30.14 28.34
C SER A 9 9.59 -31.11 27.50
N LEU A 10 9.53 -32.39 27.86
CA LEU A 10 8.71 -33.41 27.22
C LEU A 10 7.27 -33.38 27.78
N SER A 11 6.31 -33.59 26.90
CA SER A 11 4.90 -33.82 27.30
C SER A 11 4.76 -35.12 28.10
N GLU A 12 3.69 -35.25 28.92
CA GLU A 12 3.42 -36.43 29.73
C GLU A 12 3.39 -37.75 28.92
N ASN A 13 2.90 -37.66 27.68
CA ASN A 13 2.84 -38.82 26.74
C ASN A 13 4.15 -39.03 25.93
N GLY A 14 5.17 -38.17 26.10
CA GLY A 14 6.44 -38.26 25.40
C GLY A 14 6.40 -37.92 23.89
N THR A 15 5.28 -37.42 23.37
CA THR A 15 5.12 -37.17 21.93
C THR A 15 5.50 -35.75 21.49
N SER A 16 5.67 -34.83 22.42
CA SER A 16 5.96 -33.43 22.12
C SER A 16 7.09 -32.89 22.98
N LEU A 17 7.99 -32.13 22.38
CA LEU A 17 9.11 -31.47 23.06
C LEU A 17 9.01 -29.96 22.82
N VAL A 18 9.05 -29.16 23.90
CA VAL A 18 9.14 -27.71 23.81
C VAL A 18 10.58 -27.27 24.15
N THR A 19 11.22 -26.65 23.17
CA THR A 19 12.57 -26.10 23.33
C THR A 19 12.53 -24.59 23.35
N PRO A 20 12.83 -23.90 24.46
CA PRO A 20 12.86 -22.44 24.48
C PRO A 20 14.08 -21.92 23.73
N ILE A 21 13.86 -20.95 22.88
CA ILE A 21 14.88 -20.20 22.13
C ILE A 21 14.82 -18.77 22.63
N PHE A 22 15.95 -18.23 23.09
CA PHE A 22 16.04 -16.85 23.57
C PHE A 22 16.79 -16.01 22.56
N PHE A 23 16.19 -14.91 22.19
CA PHE A 23 16.78 -13.89 21.31
C PHE A 23 17.24 -12.70 22.13
N SER A 24 18.26 -11.98 21.63
CA SER A 24 18.69 -10.72 22.24
C SER A 24 17.61 -9.64 22.04
N GLU A 25 17.41 -8.80 23.05
CA GLU A 25 16.43 -7.68 23.01
C GLU A 25 16.73 -6.64 21.91
N GLU A 26 17.96 -6.62 21.38
CA GLU A 26 18.39 -5.67 20.35
C GLU A 26 18.04 -6.10 18.90
N LEU A 27 17.43 -7.27 18.71
CA LEU A 27 17.11 -7.78 17.39
C LEU A 27 15.81 -7.15 16.87
N ASN A 28 15.90 -6.52 15.68
CA ASN A 28 14.71 -6.09 14.96
C ASN A 28 14.00 -7.29 14.28
N THR A 29 12.75 -7.11 13.88
CA THR A 29 11.88 -8.17 13.32
C THR A 29 12.53 -8.88 12.12
N GLN A 30 13.22 -8.16 11.23
CA GLN A 30 13.89 -8.72 10.06
C GLN A 30 15.04 -9.68 10.44
N LYS A 31 15.83 -9.33 11.47
CA LYS A 31 16.89 -10.22 11.97
C LYS A 31 16.31 -11.42 12.69
N LEU A 32 15.20 -11.25 13.41
CA LEU A 32 14.49 -12.36 14.04
C LEU A 32 13.95 -13.34 12.98
N GLU A 33 13.37 -12.85 11.91
CA GLU A 33 12.90 -13.65 10.78
C GLU A 33 14.04 -14.42 10.11
N ALA A 34 15.18 -13.76 9.81
CA ALA A 34 16.34 -14.40 9.24
C ALA A 34 16.90 -15.50 10.15
N ASN A 35 16.98 -15.26 11.46
CA ASN A 35 17.44 -16.26 12.41
C ASN A 35 16.48 -17.45 12.53
N LEU A 36 15.16 -17.22 12.48
CA LEU A 36 14.18 -18.30 12.49
C LEU A 36 14.24 -19.13 11.21
N GLU A 37 14.47 -18.49 10.05
CA GLU A 37 14.63 -19.22 8.78
C GLU A 37 15.92 -20.05 8.77
N GLU A 38 17.02 -19.54 9.31
CA GLU A 38 18.27 -20.32 9.49
C GLU A 38 18.03 -21.54 10.40
N ILE A 39 17.27 -21.39 11.46
CA ILE A 39 16.89 -22.50 12.34
C ILE A 39 15.99 -23.50 11.58
N ARG A 40 15.06 -23.03 10.76
CA ARG A 40 14.22 -23.89 9.92
C ARG A 40 15.07 -24.71 8.95
N GLU A 41 15.99 -24.08 8.23
CA GLU A 41 16.87 -24.77 7.28
C GLU A 41 17.76 -25.79 7.96
N TYR A 42 18.40 -25.42 9.08
CA TYR A 42 19.21 -26.35 9.85
C TYR A 42 18.39 -27.53 10.35
N THR A 43 17.18 -27.32 10.82
CA THR A 43 16.32 -28.41 11.30
C THR A 43 15.89 -29.33 10.18
N LYS A 44 15.61 -28.82 8.96
CA LYS A 44 15.33 -29.65 7.77
C LYS A 44 16.53 -30.53 7.39
N GLU A 45 17.73 -29.94 7.43
CA GLU A 45 18.96 -30.65 7.09
C GLU A 45 19.24 -31.78 8.10
N VAL A 46 19.07 -31.52 9.38
CA VAL A 46 19.32 -32.52 10.44
C VAL A 46 18.23 -33.61 10.45
N ALA A 47 17.00 -33.28 10.21
CA ALA A 47 15.87 -34.22 10.21
C ALA A 47 15.74 -35.03 8.91
N ASP A 48 16.42 -34.61 7.84
CA ASP A 48 16.30 -35.20 6.49
C ASP A 48 14.82 -35.20 5.94
N ILE A 49 13.99 -34.35 6.52
CA ILE A 49 12.58 -34.15 6.16
C ILE A 49 12.23 -32.68 6.39
N ASN A 50 11.10 -32.22 5.86
CA ASN A 50 10.57 -30.90 6.19
C ASN A 50 9.59 -30.96 7.38
N PRO A 51 10.05 -30.76 8.61
CA PRO A 51 9.19 -30.86 9.80
C PRO A 51 8.21 -29.69 9.93
N TYR A 52 8.33 -28.65 9.08
CA TYR A 52 7.46 -27.45 9.06
C TYR A 52 6.33 -27.56 8.03
N ASP A 53 6.20 -28.70 7.34
CA ASP A 53 5.11 -28.92 6.39
C ASP A 53 3.77 -28.89 7.12
N THR A 54 2.81 -28.14 6.53
CA THR A 54 1.44 -27.99 7.04
C THR A 54 0.44 -28.85 6.27
N GLU A 55 0.82 -29.35 5.11
CA GLU A 55 -0.06 -30.15 4.26
C GLU A 55 -0.03 -31.65 4.63
N ASN A 56 1.11 -32.12 5.10
CA ASN A 56 1.26 -33.48 5.60
C ASN A 56 1.17 -33.53 7.13
N LEU A 57 0.04 -33.97 7.64
CA LEU A 57 -0.27 -34.10 9.07
C LEU A 57 -0.32 -35.57 9.52
N GLU A 58 0.46 -36.44 8.91
CA GLU A 58 0.55 -37.85 9.31
C GLU A 58 1.20 -37.98 10.70
N ASP A 59 0.64 -38.84 11.56
CA ASP A 59 1.06 -38.96 12.95
C ASP A 59 2.49 -39.57 13.14
N ASP A 60 3.03 -40.19 12.08
CA ASP A 60 4.34 -40.83 12.08
C ASP A 60 5.50 -39.92 11.64
N VAL A 61 5.23 -38.62 11.36
CA VAL A 61 6.22 -37.69 10.88
C VAL A 61 6.52 -36.61 11.95
N LEU A 62 7.81 -36.24 12.05
CA LEU A 62 8.21 -35.14 12.95
C LEU A 62 7.59 -33.80 12.45
N HIS A 63 6.84 -33.17 13.33
CA HIS A 63 6.31 -31.83 13.12
C HIS A 63 6.99 -30.82 14.04
N ALA A 64 7.43 -29.70 13.48
CA ALA A 64 7.97 -28.58 14.23
C ALA A 64 7.16 -27.32 14.00
N ARG A 65 7.01 -26.51 15.02
CA ARG A 65 6.33 -25.21 14.94
C ARG A 65 7.03 -24.22 15.86
N PHE A 66 7.23 -23.01 15.37
CA PHE A 66 7.60 -21.90 16.23
C PHE A 66 6.35 -21.36 16.92
N SER A 67 6.49 -21.01 18.19
CA SER A 67 5.41 -20.47 19.00
C SER A 67 5.94 -19.38 19.94
N GLY A 68 5.06 -18.76 20.70
CA GLY A 68 5.42 -17.66 21.59
C GLY A 68 5.44 -16.29 20.89
N PRO A 69 5.77 -15.22 21.62
CA PRO A 69 5.65 -13.85 21.11
C PRO A 69 6.45 -13.59 19.83
N VAL A 70 7.67 -14.12 19.73
CA VAL A 70 8.54 -13.95 18.57
C VAL A 70 8.01 -14.72 17.36
N GLY A 71 7.64 -16.00 17.53
CA GLY A 71 7.07 -16.80 16.44
C GLY A 71 5.80 -16.18 15.88
N ILE A 72 4.89 -15.76 16.74
CA ILE A 72 3.64 -15.09 16.34
C ILE A 72 3.93 -13.77 15.62
N SER A 73 4.89 -12.99 16.11
CA SER A 73 5.26 -11.70 15.48
C SER A 73 5.84 -11.90 14.07
N VAL A 74 6.72 -12.89 13.89
CA VAL A 74 7.33 -13.19 12.59
C VAL A 74 6.28 -13.76 11.63
N ASP A 75 5.44 -14.69 12.07
CA ASP A 75 4.36 -15.25 11.25
C ASP A 75 3.35 -14.15 10.83
N ALA A 76 2.99 -13.25 11.74
CA ALA A 76 2.16 -12.10 11.40
C ALA A 76 2.81 -11.21 10.34
N THR A 77 4.11 -10.89 10.48
CA THR A 77 4.84 -10.07 9.51
C THR A 77 4.89 -10.75 8.14
N SER A 78 5.22 -12.03 8.08
CA SER A 78 5.30 -12.79 6.82
C SER A 78 3.93 -12.92 6.12
N LEU A 79 2.84 -13.05 6.89
CA LEU A 79 1.48 -13.03 6.34
C LEU A 79 1.15 -11.67 5.74
N PHE A 80 1.54 -10.57 6.38
CA PHE A 80 1.34 -9.22 5.82
C PHE A 80 2.17 -9.01 4.56
N GLU A 81 3.46 -9.36 4.54
CA GLU A 81 4.31 -9.24 3.35
C GLU A 81 3.77 -10.05 2.16
N SER A 82 3.29 -11.27 2.40
CA SER A 82 2.67 -12.09 1.35
C SER A 82 1.31 -11.56 0.89
N ALA A 83 0.57 -10.91 1.79
CA ALA A 83 -0.73 -10.29 1.50
C ALA A 83 -0.58 -8.96 0.76
N ASP A 84 0.49 -8.20 1.00
CA ASP A 84 0.69 -6.85 0.45
C ASP A 84 0.59 -6.81 -1.08
N PHE A 85 1.26 -7.71 -1.76
CA PHE A 85 1.18 -7.77 -3.23
C PHE A 85 -0.22 -8.13 -3.71
N LYS A 86 -0.88 -9.09 -3.07
CA LYS A 86 -2.25 -9.49 -3.42
C LYS A 86 -3.25 -8.36 -3.15
N LEU A 87 -3.10 -7.68 -2.00
CA LEU A 87 -3.93 -6.53 -1.64
C LEU A 87 -3.71 -5.37 -2.59
N MET A 88 -2.47 -5.07 -2.95
CA MET A 88 -2.14 -4.03 -3.92
C MET A 88 -2.78 -4.31 -5.27
N VAL A 89 -2.62 -5.53 -5.80
CA VAL A 89 -3.20 -5.94 -7.10
C VAL A 89 -4.72 -5.90 -7.04
N ALA A 90 -5.34 -6.44 -5.98
CA ALA A 90 -6.79 -6.40 -5.81
C ALA A 90 -7.32 -4.96 -5.74
N THR A 91 -6.66 -4.09 -4.98
CA THR A 91 -7.00 -2.66 -4.87
C THR A 91 -6.94 -1.98 -6.24
N VAL A 92 -5.86 -2.17 -6.99
CA VAL A 92 -5.70 -1.58 -8.33
C VAL A 92 -6.78 -2.08 -9.31
N ILE A 93 -7.10 -3.38 -9.28
CA ILE A 93 -8.14 -3.95 -10.14
C ILE A 93 -9.52 -3.37 -9.79
N ILE A 94 -9.86 -3.29 -8.50
CA ILE A 94 -11.14 -2.74 -8.05
C ILE A 94 -11.25 -1.27 -8.44
N ILE A 95 -10.23 -0.47 -8.19
CA ILE A 95 -10.20 0.94 -8.57
C ILE A 95 -10.31 1.10 -10.08
N LEU A 96 -9.54 0.32 -10.85
CA LEU A 96 -9.62 0.36 -12.31
C LEU A 96 -11.03 0.04 -12.81
N ALA A 97 -11.67 -0.99 -12.26
CA ALA A 97 -13.04 -1.35 -12.61
C ALA A 97 -14.02 -0.20 -12.33
N ILE A 98 -13.93 0.42 -11.15
CA ILE A 98 -14.76 1.56 -10.77
C ILE A 98 -14.52 2.75 -11.72
N LEU A 99 -13.26 3.08 -11.99
CA LEU A 99 -12.89 4.19 -12.88
C LEU A 99 -13.36 3.96 -14.33
N LEU A 100 -13.29 2.71 -14.82
CA LEU A 100 -13.82 2.36 -16.15
C LEU A 100 -15.34 2.56 -16.23
N ILE A 101 -16.07 2.21 -15.19
CA ILE A 101 -17.53 2.42 -15.12
C ILE A 101 -17.86 3.92 -15.11
N ILE A 102 -17.13 4.70 -14.30
CA ILE A 102 -17.38 6.14 -14.12
C ILE A 102 -17.00 6.91 -15.38
N TYR A 103 -15.80 6.71 -15.89
CA TYR A 103 -15.26 7.51 -17.01
C TYR A 103 -15.64 6.99 -18.38
N ARG A 104 -15.97 5.72 -18.50
CA ARG A 104 -16.24 5.06 -19.79
C ARG A 104 -15.10 5.27 -20.81
N SER A 105 -13.90 5.55 -20.32
CA SER A 105 -12.68 5.77 -21.09
C SER A 105 -11.53 4.98 -20.47
N PRO A 106 -10.93 4.03 -21.20
CA PRO A 106 -9.83 3.24 -20.66
C PRO A 106 -8.58 4.09 -20.40
N ILE A 107 -8.33 5.08 -21.24
CA ILE A 107 -7.17 5.98 -21.07
C ILE A 107 -7.34 6.80 -19.81
N LEU A 108 -8.52 7.38 -19.60
CA LEU A 108 -8.81 8.21 -18.45
C LEU A 108 -8.82 7.42 -17.14
N ALA A 109 -9.26 6.17 -17.17
CA ALA A 109 -9.24 5.29 -16.02
C ALA A 109 -7.82 4.92 -15.58
N LEU A 110 -6.88 4.84 -16.54
CA LEU A 110 -5.49 4.48 -16.24
C LEU A 110 -4.69 5.66 -15.65
N ILE A 111 -5.02 6.90 -15.99
CA ILE A 111 -4.28 8.09 -15.56
C ILE A 111 -4.17 8.19 -14.03
N PRO A 112 -5.25 8.10 -13.23
CA PRO A 112 -5.16 8.15 -11.77
C PRO A 112 -4.25 7.07 -11.19
N ILE A 113 -4.35 5.84 -11.72
CA ILE A 113 -3.53 4.71 -11.26
C ILE A 113 -2.06 4.98 -11.51
N VAL A 114 -1.69 5.51 -12.67
CA VAL A 114 -0.30 5.86 -13.00
C VAL A 114 0.19 7.01 -12.10
N VAL A 115 -0.60 8.05 -11.91
CA VAL A 115 -0.23 9.20 -11.07
C VAL A 115 -0.01 8.78 -9.62
N VAL A 116 -0.93 8.00 -9.05
CA VAL A 116 -0.81 7.51 -7.68
C VAL A 116 0.30 6.45 -7.56
N GLY A 117 0.47 5.61 -8.57
CA GLY A 117 1.58 4.65 -8.64
C GLY A 117 2.94 5.34 -8.60
N ILE A 118 3.13 6.43 -9.36
CA ILE A 118 4.37 7.24 -9.29
C ILE A 118 4.51 7.89 -7.91
N ALA A 119 3.43 8.42 -7.33
CA ALA A 119 3.47 8.95 -5.97
C ALA A 119 3.92 7.88 -4.97
N PHE A 120 3.40 6.66 -5.06
CA PHE A 120 3.82 5.54 -4.22
C PHE A 120 5.30 5.17 -4.41
N LEU A 121 5.81 5.18 -5.66
CA LEU A 121 7.23 4.94 -5.94
C LEU A 121 8.16 6.00 -5.33
N VAL A 122 7.66 7.19 -5.01
CA VAL A 122 8.40 8.24 -4.29
C VAL A 122 8.23 8.09 -2.79
N VAL A 123 7.01 7.83 -2.32
CA VAL A 123 6.68 7.70 -0.89
C VAL A 123 7.41 6.52 -0.26
N SER A 124 7.40 5.36 -0.91
CA SER A 124 7.93 4.12 -0.34
C SER A 124 9.44 4.19 0.00
N PRO A 125 10.33 4.64 -0.91
CA PRO A 125 11.74 4.82 -0.57
C PRO A 125 12.00 5.88 0.50
N LEU A 126 11.22 6.97 0.51
CA LEU A 126 11.35 8.02 1.53
C LEU A 126 11.02 7.50 2.93
N LEU A 127 9.94 6.72 3.07
CA LEU A 127 9.60 6.06 4.33
C LEU A 127 10.66 5.02 4.71
N GLY A 128 11.21 4.28 3.74
CA GLY A 128 12.34 3.38 3.95
C GLY A 128 13.55 4.10 4.55
N PHE A 129 13.93 5.23 3.98
CA PHE A 129 15.01 6.07 4.48
C PHE A 129 14.74 6.62 5.89
N MET A 130 13.50 7.07 6.17
CA MET A 130 13.10 7.52 7.51
C MET A 130 13.18 6.39 8.54
N ALA A 131 12.81 5.17 8.14
CA ALA A 131 12.90 3.98 9.00
C ALA A 131 14.36 3.56 9.27
N GLU A 132 15.23 3.62 8.25
CA GLU A 132 16.67 3.36 8.42
C GLU A 132 17.36 4.42 9.30
N SER A 133 16.88 5.66 9.24
CA SER A 133 17.38 6.76 10.08
C SER A 133 16.84 6.71 11.52
N GLY A 134 15.99 5.75 11.86
CA GLY A 134 15.40 5.60 13.19
C GLY A 134 14.30 6.60 13.54
N TRP A 135 13.74 7.31 12.54
CA TRP A 135 12.66 8.28 12.76
C TRP A 135 11.29 7.62 12.86
N ILE A 136 11.13 6.47 12.23
CA ILE A 136 9.91 5.67 12.28
C ILE A 136 10.27 4.19 12.42
N ASP A 137 9.37 3.39 12.99
CA ASP A 137 9.50 1.95 13.02
C ASP A 137 9.11 1.35 11.66
N LYS A 138 9.80 0.29 11.22
CA LYS A 138 9.39 -0.50 10.07
C LYS A 138 8.20 -1.37 10.49
N ASP A 139 7.04 -1.09 9.95
CA ASP A 139 5.81 -1.83 10.20
C ASP A 139 5.17 -2.22 8.86
N ALA A 140 5.20 -3.52 8.53
CA ALA A 140 4.66 -4.03 7.27
C ALA A 140 3.14 -3.79 7.19
N GLN A 141 2.42 -3.89 8.29
CA GLN A 141 0.99 -3.62 8.33
C GLN A 141 0.68 -2.16 8.00
N ALA A 142 1.50 -1.22 8.50
CA ALA A 142 1.36 0.20 8.17
C ALA A 142 1.52 0.44 6.66
N ILE A 143 2.49 -0.20 6.03
CA ILE A 143 2.75 -0.06 4.59
C ILE A 143 1.58 -0.63 3.78
N ALA A 144 1.06 -1.81 4.12
CA ALA A 144 -0.06 -2.43 3.45
C ALA A 144 -1.32 -1.54 3.46
N ILE A 145 -1.68 -1.02 4.63
CA ILE A 145 -2.84 -0.13 4.78
C ILE A 145 -2.60 1.19 4.06
N MET A 146 -1.38 1.73 4.12
CA MET A 146 -1.00 2.96 3.42
C MET A 146 -1.19 2.84 1.90
N ILE A 147 -0.83 1.70 1.29
CA ILE A 147 -1.04 1.48 -0.14
C ILE A 147 -2.52 1.66 -0.51
N VAL A 148 -3.41 1.00 0.22
CA VAL A 148 -4.86 1.12 -0.02
C VAL A 148 -5.34 2.55 0.16
N LEU A 149 -4.86 3.23 1.20
CA LEU A 149 -5.19 4.62 1.49
C LEU A 149 -4.72 5.58 0.40
N LEU A 150 -3.48 5.43 -0.08
CA LEU A 150 -2.93 6.27 -1.15
C LEU A 150 -3.71 6.10 -2.45
N PHE A 151 -3.97 4.86 -2.85
CA PHE A 151 -4.73 4.59 -4.06
C PHE A 151 -6.18 5.05 -3.94
N GLY A 152 -6.83 4.89 -2.78
CA GLY A 152 -8.17 5.40 -2.52
C GLY A 152 -8.24 6.94 -2.58
N ALA A 153 -7.56 7.62 -1.66
CA ALA A 153 -7.58 9.08 -1.58
C ALA A 153 -7.00 9.74 -2.83
N GLY A 154 -5.90 9.20 -3.38
CA GLY A 154 -5.27 9.74 -4.58
C GLY A 154 -6.18 9.68 -5.81
N THR A 155 -6.92 8.58 -6.00
CA THR A 155 -7.87 8.47 -7.10
C THR A 155 -9.05 9.41 -6.94
N ASP A 156 -9.54 9.64 -5.72
CA ASP A 156 -10.61 10.61 -5.45
C ASP A 156 -10.20 12.03 -5.83
N TYR A 157 -8.99 12.44 -5.48
CA TYR A 157 -8.45 13.74 -5.89
C TYR A 157 -8.29 13.84 -7.41
N CYS A 158 -7.86 12.75 -8.06
CA CYS A 158 -7.79 12.70 -9.53
C CYS A 158 -9.17 12.81 -10.17
N ILE A 159 -10.19 12.09 -9.67
CA ILE A 159 -11.55 12.14 -10.15
C ILE A 159 -12.08 13.57 -10.12
N PHE A 160 -11.87 14.27 -9.01
CA PHE A 160 -12.34 15.63 -8.84
C PHE A 160 -11.71 16.60 -9.86
N LEU A 161 -10.39 16.58 -10.03
CA LEU A 161 -9.70 17.44 -10.98
C LEU A 161 -10.04 17.10 -12.44
N ILE A 162 -10.11 15.81 -12.79
CA ILE A 162 -10.46 15.34 -14.14
C ILE A 162 -11.88 15.76 -14.50
N THR A 163 -12.82 15.65 -13.57
CA THR A 163 -14.20 16.07 -13.81
C THR A 163 -14.27 17.58 -14.09
N LYS A 164 -13.58 18.40 -13.30
CA LYS A 164 -13.47 19.83 -13.53
C LYS A 164 -12.81 20.16 -14.87
N TYR A 165 -11.77 19.42 -15.23
CA TYR A 165 -11.12 19.61 -16.54
C TYR A 165 -12.06 19.27 -17.70
N ARG A 166 -12.85 18.19 -17.58
CA ARG A 166 -13.87 17.85 -18.57
C ARG A 166 -14.91 18.95 -18.73
N ASP A 167 -15.42 19.49 -17.61
CA ASP A 167 -16.40 20.59 -17.64
C ASP A 167 -15.83 21.82 -18.35
N ARG A 168 -14.58 22.20 -18.05
CA ARG A 168 -13.91 23.32 -18.70
C ARG A 168 -13.63 23.10 -20.19
N LEU A 169 -13.39 21.85 -20.62
CA LEU A 169 -13.22 21.54 -22.05
C LEU A 169 -14.50 21.66 -22.88
N LEU A 170 -15.67 21.66 -22.24
CA LEU A 170 -16.94 21.95 -22.92
C LEU A 170 -17.14 23.46 -23.18
N GLU A 171 -16.53 24.32 -22.37
CA GLU A 171 -16.63 25.78 -22.43
C GLU A 171 -15.47 26.41 -23.22
N GLU A 172 -14.27 25.81 -23.17
CA GLU A 172 -13.03 26.40 -23.68
C GLU A 172 -12.36 25.48 -24.72
N SER A 173 -12.14 25.98 -25.92
CA SER A 173 -11.46 25.23 -26.99
C SER A 173 -9.98 25.00 -26.72
N ASN A 174 -9.32 25.91 -25.99
CA ASN A 174 -7.91 25.81 -25.68
C ASN A 174 -7.70 24.87 -24.45
N LYS A 175 -7.15 23.66 -24.70
CA LYS A 175 -6.92 22.65 -23.69
C LYS A 175 -6.07 23.13 -22.52
N PHE A 176 -5.10 24.01 -22.75
CA PHE A 176 -4.20 24.51 -21.68
C PHE A 176 -4.91 25.53 -20.79
N LYS A 177 -5.77 26.38 -21.38
CA LYS A 177 -6.55 27.33 -20.62
C LYS A 177 -7.61 26.61 -19.78
N ALA A 178 -8.34 25.66 -20.39
CA ALA A 178 -9.28 24.80 -19.69
C ALA A 178 -8.63 24.07 -18.52
N LEU A 179 -7.40 23.54 -18.71
CA LEU A 179 -6.67 22.86 -17.64
C LEU A 179 -6.23 23.80 -16.51
N ALA A 180 -5.72 24.99 -16.85
CA ALA A 180 -5.31 25.98 -15.85
C ALA A 180 -6.50 26.44 -14.98
N GLU A 181 -7.67 26.65 -15.60
CA GLU A 181 -8.91 26.97 -14.87
C GLU A 181 -9.36 25.79 -13.99
N ALA A 182 -9.35 24.57 -14.53
CA ALA A 182 -9.72 23.38 -13.77
C ALA A 182 -8.83 23.18 -12.52
N VAL A 183 -7.51 23.35 -12.67
CA VAL A 183 -6.56 23.27 -11.55
C VAL A 183 -6.85 24.37 -10.53
N ARG A 184 -7.06 25.60 -10.97
CA ARG A 184 -7.38 26.73 -10.10
C ARG A 184 -8.65 26.49 -9.28
N ASP A 185 -9.69 25.95 -9.92
CA ASP A 185 -10.98 25.69 -9.28
C ASP A 185 -10.93 24.49 -8.32
N SER A 186 -10.06 23.52 -8.61
CA SER A 186 -9.96 22.27 -7.86
C SER A 186 -8.92 22.32 -6.74
N ALA A 187 -7.82 23.04 -6.92
CA ALA A 187 -6.66 23.00 -6.01
C ALA A 187 -7.04 23.35 -4.57
N GLY A 188 -7.87 24.37 -4.37
CA GLY A 188 -8.31 24.77 -3.04
C GLY A 188 -9.08 23.66 -2.31
N ALA A 189 -10.01 23.01 -3.00
CA ALA A 189 -10.81 21.93 -2.42
C ALA A 189 -9.97 20.68 -2.13
N ILE A 190 -9.11 20.30 -3.08
CA ILE A 190 -8.18 19.15 -2.88
C ILE A 190 -7.24 19.42 -1.71
N PHE A 191 -6.66 20.62 -1.65
CA PHE A 191 -5.74 21.01 -0.58
C PHE A 191 -6.43 20.97 0.79
N MET A 192 -7.59 21.58 0.93
CA MET A 192 -8.32 21.61 2.21
C MET A 192 -8.76 20.21 2.64
N SER A 193 -9.30 19.41 1.73
CA SER A 193 -9.67 18.02 2.01
C SER A 193 -8.46 17.17 2.39
N GLY A 194 -7.41 17.19 1.58
CA GLY A 194 -6.20 16.42 1.84
C GLY A 194 -5.51 16.83 3.14
N PHE A 195 -5.44 18.13 3.42
CA PHE A 195 -4.86 18.65 4.65
C PHE A 195 -5.65 18.24 5.90
N THR A 196 -6.99 18.21 5.80
CA THR A 196 -7.85 17.69 6.87
C THR A 196 -7.55 16.22 7.15
N VAL A 197 -7.41 15.41 6.10
CA VAL A 197 -7.05 13.98 6.24
C VAL A 197 -5.66 13.84 6.87
N VAL A 198 -4.67 14.61 6.41
CA VAL A 198 -3.30 14.60 6.96
C VAL A 198 -3.32 14.93 8.45
N ILE A 199 -4.02 15.98 8.87
CA ILE A 199 -4.13 16.33 10.30
C ILE A 199 -4.85 15.21 11.06
N GLY A 200 -5.96 14.70 10.55
CA GLY A 200 -6.69 13.59 11.18
C GLY A 200 -5.80 12.37 11.40
N LEU A 201 -5.01 11.98 10.40
CA LEU A 201 -4.08 10.85 10.51
C LEU A 201 -2.89 11.17 11.44
N ALA A 202 -2.41 12.41 11.45
CA ALA A 202 -1.35 12.84 12.36
C ALA A 202 -1.76 12.75 13.84
N THR A 203 -3.07 12.87 14.16
CA THR A 203 -3.55 12.69 15.54
C THR A 203 -3.36 11.27 16.07
N LEU A 204 -3.15 10.27 15.20
CA LEU A 204 -2.78 8.92 15.62
C LEU A 204 -1.48 8.89 16.43
N ALA A 205 -0.60 9.87 16.24
CA ALA A 205 0.61 10.02 17.06
C ALA A 205 0.31 10.28 18.55
N LEU A 206 -0.89 10.71 18.88
CA LEU A 206 -1.34 10.99 20.25
C LEU A 206 -2.07 9.79 20.88
N ALA A 207 -2.19 8.66 20.16
CA ALA A 207 -2.87 7.48 20.67
C ALA A 207 -2.03 6.81 21.76
N ASP A 208 -2.69 6.23 22.77
CA ASP A 208 -2.01 5.46 23.83
C ASP A 208 -1.50 4.09 23.33
N TYR A 209 -2.03 3.59 22.23
CA TYR A 209 -1.66 2.29 21.66
C TYR A 209 -0.56 2.43 20.60
N GLY A 210 0.60 1.81 20.85
CA GLY A 210 1.81 2.00 20.05
C GLY A 210 1.67 1.65 18.57
N SER A 211 0.81 0.68 18.20
CA SER A 211 0.57 0.35 16.78
C SER A 211 -0.07 1.51 16.04
N PHE A 212 -1.00 2.26 16.66
CA PHE A 212 -1.59 3.43 16.02
C PHE A 212 -0.61 4.58 15.89
N GLN A 213 0.31 4.77 16.85
CA GLN A 213 1.36 5.78 16.75
C GLN A 213 2.26 5.53 15.53
N ARG A 214 2.59 4.26 15.24
CA ARG A 214 3.43 3.87 14.09
C ARG A 214 2.76 4.19 12.74
N PHE A 215 1.43 4.24 12.68
CA PHE A 215 0.69 4.58 11.45
C PHE A 215 0.64 6.08 11.16
N ALA A 216 0.80 6.93 12.18
CA ALA A 216 0.64 8.37 12.07
C ALA A 216 1.52 8.99 10.98
N VAL A 217 2.82 8.73 11.00
CA VAL A 217 3.77 9.31 10.06
C VAL A 217 3.61 8.73 8.65
N PRO A 218 3.62 7.40 8.44
CA PRO A 218 3.47 6.84 7.09
C PRO A 218 2.20 7.30 6.39
N PHE A 219 1.07 7.31 7.09
CA PHE A 219 -0.21 7.67 6.49
C PHE A 219 -0.30 9.16 6.19
N SER A 220 0.06 10.02 7.15
CA SER A 220 0.00 11.48 6.95
C SER A 220 0.95 11.92 5.84
N PHE A 221 2.17 11.41 5.85
CA PHE A 221 3.19 11.73 4.85
C PHE A 221 2.82 11.18 3.47
N GLY A 222 2.30 9.94 3.42
CA GLY A 222 1.83 9.33 2.20
C GLY A 222 0.72 10.13 1.53
N VAL A 223 -0.32 10.51 2.28
CA VAL A 223 -1.43 11.32 1.76
C VAL A 223 -0.96 12.70 1.32
N LEU A 224 -0.08 13.35 2.10
CA LEU A 224 0.48 14.65 1.75
C LEU A 224 1.22 14.62 0.41
N LEU A 225 2.12 13.65 0.23
CA LEU A 225 2.87 13.51 -1.02
C LEU A 225 1.96 13.12 -2.19
N THR A 226 0.96 12.28 -1.97
CA THR A 226 -0.03 11.93 -3.00
C THR A 226 -0.84 13.15 -3.43
N MET A 227 -1.28 13.99 -2.50
CA MET A 227 -1.96 15.25 -2.80
C MET A 227 -1.07 16.18 -3.66
N ILE A 228 0.20 16.32 -3.31
CA ILE A 228 1.17 17.11 -4.10
C ILE A 228 1.33 16.50 -5.50
N ALA A 229 1.47 15.18 -5.61
CA ALA A 229 1.58 14.49 -6.89
C ALA A 229 0.35 14.70 -7.77
N VAL A 230 -0.85 14.62 -7.22
CA VAL A 230 -2.09 14.89 -7.96
C VAL A 230 -2.14 16.33 -8.43
N LEU A 231 -1.76 17.30 -7.63
CA LEU A 231 -1.80 18.72 -8.02
C LEU A 231 -0.70 19.14 -9.00
N THR A 232 0.34 18.33 -9.16
CA THR A 232 1.50 18.61 -10.05
C THR A 232 1.56 17.66 -11.24
N LEU A 233 1.61 16.36 -11.00
CA LEU A 233 1.80 15.34 -12.02
C LEU A 233 0.54 15.12 -12.87
N LEU A 234 -0.65 15.10 -12.25
CA LEU A 234 -1.88 14.91 -12.99
C LEU A 234 -2.14 16.02 -14.02
N PRO A 235 -2.00 17.34 -13.69
CA PRO A 235 -2.08 18.39 -14.70
C PRO A 235 -1.04 18.22 -15.80
N ALA A 236 0.18 17.82 -15.51
CA ALA A 236 1.21 17.59 -16.53
C ALA A 236 0.82 16.48 -17.51
N VAL A 237 0.31 15.36 -17.01
CA VAL A 237 -0.18 14.25 -17.84
C VAL A 237 -1.38 14.69 -18.68
N LEU A 238 -2.35 15.42 -18.11
CA LEU A 238 -3.51 15.93 -18.82
C LEU A 238 -3.14 17.00 -19.86
N ALA A 239 -2.11 17.82 -19.62
CA ALA A 239 -1.59 18.78 -20.60
C ALA A 239 -1.04 18.08 -21.85
N ILE A 240 -0.33 16.97 -21.67
CA ILE A 240 0.21 16.16 -22.77
C ILE A 240 -0.91 15.51 -23.56
N LEU A 241 -1.78 14.76 -22.90
CA LEU A 241 -2.85 13.99 -23.53
C LEU A 241 -4.00 14.89 -24.06
N GLY A 242 -4.30 15.97 -23.35
CA GLY A 242 -5.39 16.88 -23.70
C GLY A 242 -6.74 16.17 -23.79
N ARG A 243 -7.50 16.52 -24.82
CA ARG A 243 -8.82 15.94 -25.09
C ARG A 243 -8.78 14.45 -25.44
N PHE A 244 -7.62 13.93 -25.92
CA PHE A 244 -7.46 12.52 -26.26
C PHE A 244 -7.58 11.61 -25.03
N ALA A 245 -7.29 12.13 -23.82
CA ALA A 245 -7.48 11.39 -22.59
C ALA A 245 -8.93 10.87 -22.43
N PHE A 246 -9.91 11.55 -22.99
CA PHE A 246 -11.33 11.21 -22.91
C PHE A 246 -11.81 10.25 -24.02
N TRP A 247 -10.92 9.70 -24.85
CA TRP A 247 -11.33 8.73 -25.87
C TRP A 247 -12.08 7.53 -25.23
N PRO A 248 -13.22 7.05 -25.80
CA PRO A 248 -13.83 7.42 -27.06
C PRO A 248 -14.79 8.65 -27.01
N PHE A 249 -15.17 9.14 -25.84
CA PHE A 249 -16.16 10.22 -25.66
C PHE A 249 -15.47 11.58 -25.44
N ILE A 250 -14.84 12.08 -26.49
CA ILE A 250 -14.06 13.32 -26.42
C ILE A 250 -14.99 14.52 -26.22
N PRO A 251 -14.82 15.33 -25.15
CA PRO A 251 -15.60 16.55 -24.94
C PRO A 251 -15.26 17.60 -25.98
N ARG A 252 -16.32 18.22 -26.58
CA ARG A 252 -16.21 19.26 -27.59
C ARG A 252 -17.02 20.45 -27.15
N THR A 253 -16.64 21.64 -27.61
CA THR A 253 -17.46 22.84 -27.45
C THR A 253 -18.65 22.81 -28.43
N GLU A 254 -19.71 23.57 -28.14
CA GLU A 254 -20.89 23.62 -29.02
C GLU A 254 -20.54 24.06 -30.45
N GLU A 255 -19.55 24.94 -30.62
CA GLU A 255 -19.06 25.39 -31.93
C GLU A 255 -18.34 24.25 -32.68
N GLU A 256 -17.55 23.47 -31.99
CA GLU A 256 -16.83 22.29 -32.54
C GLU A 256 -17.82 21.18 -32.94
N ASP A 257 -18.88 20.98 -32.16
CA ASP A 257 -19.93 19.98 -32.46
C ASP A 257 -20.74 20.39 -33.69
N ARG A 258 -21.07 21.68 -33.83
CA ARG A 258 -21.74 22.22 -35.06
C ARG A 258 -20.87 22.07 -36.30
N ALA A 259 -19.60 22.44 -36.20
CA ALA A 259 -18.65 22.29 -37.32
C ALA A 259 -18.36 20.81 -37.69
N HIS A 260 -18.62 19.87 -36.79
CA HIS A 260 -18.47 18.43 -37.06
C HIS A 260 -19.76 17.82 -37.66
N ALA A 261 -20.92 18.37 -37.33
CA ALA A 261 -22.21 17.95 -37.90
C ALA A 261 -22.43 18.44 -39.33
N GLU A 262 -21.73 19.49 -39.77
CA GLU A 262 -21.77 20.06 -41.12
C GLU A 262 -20.79 19.37 -42.11
N LYS A 263 -19.94 18.47 -41.64
CA LYS A 263 -19.00 17.66 -42.46
C LYS A 263 -19.50 16.24 -42.65
#